data_d229939f0e71d23e9039269df3421ed6
#
_entry.id   d229939f0e71d23e9039269df3421ed6
#
_cell.length_a   1.000
_cell.length_b   1.000
_cell.length_c   1.000
_cell.angle_alpha   90.00
_cell.angle_beta   90.00
_cell.angle_gamma   90.00
#
_symmetry.space_group_name_H-M   'P 1'
#
loop_
_entity.id
_entity.type
_entity.pdbx_description
1 polymer ?
#
loop_
_entity_poly.entity_id
_entity_poly.type
_entity_poly.pdbx_seq_one_letter_code
_entity_poly.pdbx_strand_id
1 'polypeptide(L)'
;IDGAPEEKARGITINTAHVEYETANRHYAHVDCPGHADYVKNMITGAAQMDGAILVVSAADGPMPQTREHILLARQVGVKYIVVYLNKCDMVDDPELLELVEMEVRDLLTEYGFPGDEIPVIKGSSLKVLEATSADPNDPVYAPIKELMDAVDTYIPTPSRPVDEPFLMPVEDVFTITGRGTVATGRVERGVVKVGDEVEMVGLKPQASKTVVTGVEMFRKLLDQAEAGDNIGVLLRGVDRKDIERGQVLAKPGTIHPHTKFKAEVYVLTKEEGGRHTPFFNGYRPQFYFRTTDVTGVIELAAGTEMVMPGDNISMTIELITPIAIEKGLRFAIREGGRTVGSGIVSEILE
;
A
#
# COMPACT_ATOMS: atom_id res chain seq x y z
N ILE A 1 -17.72 -1.62 5.18
CA ILE A 1 -16.46 -1.91 4.50
C ILE A 1 -16.41 -3.41 4.23
N ASP A 2 -16.42 -4.28 5.22
CA ASP A 2 -16.40 -5.75 5.07
C ASP A 2 -17.69 -6.28 4.45
N GLY A 3 -17.79 -6.17 3.13
CA GLY A 3 -19.02 -6.45 2.38
C GLY A 3 -19.15 -7.89 1.88
N ALA A 4 -18.03 -8.58 1.68
CA ALA A 4 -18.00 -9.93 1.11
C ALA A 4 -18.58 -10.97 2.11
N PRO A 5 -19.26 -12.03 1.63
CA PRO A 5 -19.81 -13.06 2.52
C PRO A 5 -18.75 -13.73 3.40
N GLU A 6 -17.54 -13.92 2.90
CA GLU A 6 -16.43 -14.53 3.64
C GLU A 6 -15.89 -13.60 4.73
N GLU A 7 -15.79 -12.30 4.47
CA GLU A 7 -15.40 -11.28 5.45
C GLU A 7 -16.40 -11.23 6.61
N LYS A 8 -17.69 -11.22 6.29
CA LYS A 8 -18.76 -11.25 7.30
C LYS A 8 -18.76 -12.52 8.14
N ALA A 9 -18.48 -13.67 7.52
CA ALA A 9 -18.45 -14.95 8.21
C ALA A 9 -17.24 -15.07 9.15
N ARG A 10 -16.11 -14.49 8.80
CA ARG A 10 -14.87 -14.54 9.58
C ARG A 10 -14.68 -13.35 10.52
N GLY A 11 -15.39 -12.24 10.28
CA GLY A 11 -15.21 -10.98 11.03
C GLY A 11 -13.85 -10.34 10.82
N ILE A 12 -13.26 -10.51 9.64
CA ILE A 12 -11.96 -9.93 9.26
C ILE A 12 -12.01 -9.38 7.84
N THR A 13 -11.28 -8.30 7.59
CA THR A 13 -11.07 -7.75 6.25
C THR A 13 -10.15 -8.67 5.44
N ILE A 14 -10.54 -9.02 4.22
CA ILE A 14 -9.78 -9.88 3.31
C ILE A 14 -9.22 -9.07 2.14
N ASN A 15 -10.05 -8.24 1.55
CA ASN A 15 -9.69 -7.39 0.42
C ASN A 15 -9.62 -5.92 0.83
N THR A 16 -8.78 -5.16 0.14
CA THR A 16 -8.76 -3.70 0.32
C THR A 16 -10.09 -3.10 -0.11
N ALA A 17 -10.62 -2.20 0.70
CA ALA A 17 -11.83 -1.44 0.38
C ALA A 17 -11.52 0.05 0.36
N HIS A 18 -12.15 0.78 -0.55
CA HIS A 18 -11.99 2.22 -0.72
C HIS A 18 -13.29 2.92 -0.32
N VAL A 19 -13.19 3.89 0.56
CA VAL A 19 -14.28 4.78 0.93
C VAL A 19 -13.80 6.23 0.90
N GLU A 20 -14.72 7.16 0.62
CA GLU A 20 -14.43 8.58 0.65
C GLU A 20 -15.09 9.24 1.86
N TYR A 21 -14.42 10.24 2.39
CA TYR A 21 -14.97 11.18 3.35
C TYR A 21 -14.21 12.51 3.27
N GLU A 22 -14.74 13.53 3.90
CA GLU A 22 -14.13 14.86 3.90
C GLU A 22 -14.17 15.50 5.29
N THR A 23 -13.19 16.33 5.55
CA THR A 23 -13.17 17.28 6.65
C THR A 23 -13.43 18.68 6.09
N ALA A 24 -13.44 19.70 6.94
CA ALA A 24 -13.51 21.09 6.47
C ALA A 24 -12.29 21.49 5.62
N ASN A 25 -11.16 20.79 5.77
CA ASN A 25 -9.88 21.15 5.18
C ASN A 25 -9.49 20.28 3.99
N ARG A 26 -9.99 19.02 3.93
CA ARG A 26 -9.44 18.02 3.01
C ARG A 26 -10.44 16.92 2.65
N HIS A 27 -10.36 16.46 1.40
CA HIS A 27 -11.03 15.25 0.92
C HIS A 27 -10.07 14.06 1.02
N TYR A 28 -10.58 12.93 1.50
CA TYR A 28 -9.83 11.71 1.73
C TYR A 28 -10.37 10.54 0.92
N ALA A 29 -9.45 9.81 0.29
CA ALA A 29 -9.67 8.42 -0.13
C ALA A 29 -9.11 7.51 0.95
N HIS A 30 -9.94 6.83 1.69
CA HIS A 30 -9.57 5.91 2.74
C HIS A 30 -9.45 4.50 2.15
N VAL A 31 -8.29 3.88 2.33
CA VAL A 31 -8.02 2.50 1.93
C VAL A 31 -8.03 1.65 3.19
N ASP A 32 -9.05 0.82 3.34
CA ASP A 32 -9.11 -0.17 4.41
C ASP A 32 -8.30 -1.41 4.01
N CYS A 33 -7.31 -1.75 4.81
CA CYS A 33 -6.37 -2.83 4.53
C CYS A 33 -6.57 -4.01 5.49
N PRO A 34 -6.51 -5.26 4.99
CA PRO A 34 -6.57 -6.42 5.85
C PRO A 34 -5.38 -6.45 6.81
N GLY A 35 -5.64 -6.67 8.11
CA GLY A 35 -4.61 -6.78 9.14
C GLY A 35 -4.15 -8.20 9.43
N HIS A 36 -4.83 -9.23 8.90
CA HIS A 36 -4.51 -10.63 9.18
C HIS A 36 -3.32 -11.12 8.35
N ALA A 37 -2.43 -11.90 8.97
CA ALA A 37 -1.18 -12.38 8.36
C ALA A 37 -1.39 -13.10 7.00
N ASP A 38 -2.50 -13.83 6.83
CA ASP A 38 -2.81 -14.54 5.59
C ASP A 38 -3.08 -13.61 4.40
N TYR A 39 -3.39 -12.34 4.65
CA TYR A 39 -3.78 -11.35 3.63
C TYR A 39 -2.80 -10.20 3.48
N VAL A 40 -1.59 -10.33 4.02
CA VAL A 40 -0.52 -9.31 3.96
C VAL A 40 -0.24 -8.84 2.52
N LYS A 41 -0.36 -9.73 1.52
CA LYS A 41 -0.26 -9.36 0.10
C LYS A 41 -1.23 -8.25 -0.28
N ASN A 42 -2.48 -8.34 0.14
CA ASN A 42 -3.50 -7.33 -0.14
C ASN A 42 -3.22 -6.04 0.65
N MET A 43 -2.70 -6.17 1.88
CA MET A 43 -2.26 -5.03 2.67
C MET A 43 -1.12 -4.26 1.98
N ILE A 44 -0.10 -4.95 1.44
CA ILE A 44 1.02 -4.30 0.73
C ILE A 44 0.49 -3.50 -0.48
N THR A 45 -0.45 -4.06 -1.22
CA THR A 45 -1.06 -3.39 -2.38
C THR A 45 -1.79 -2.11 -1.95
N GLY A 46 -2.57 -2.16 -0.87
CA GLY A 46 -3.25 -0.99 -0.33
C GLY A 46 -2.27 0.04 0.22
N ALA A 47 -1.29 -0.39 1.01
CA ALA A 47 -0.31 0.49 1.63
C ALA A 47 0.57 1.24 0.61
N ALA A 48 0.87 0.64 -0.55
CA ALA A 48 1.63 1.30 -1.62
C ALA A 48 0.95 2.56 -2.18
N GLN A 49 -0.34 2.75 -1.89
CA GLN A 49 -1.14 3.86 -2.39
C GLN A 49 -1.39 4.96 -1.35
N MET A 50 -0.90 4.78 -0.14
CA MET A 50 -1.16 5.70 0.97
C MET A 50 -0.17 6.86 1.00
N ASP A 51 -0.68 8.06 1.24
CA ASP A 51 0.13 9.24 1.57
C ASP A 51 0.44 9.31 3.06
N GLY A 52 -0.41 8.70 3.88
CA GLY A 52 -0.25 8.51 5.32
C GLY A 52 -1.07 7.31 5.78
N ALA A 53 -0.89 6.87 7.01
CA ALA A 53 -1.60 5.74 7.58
C ALA A 53 -2.17 6.04 8.97
N ILE A 54 -3.30 5.43 9.27
CA ILE A 54 -3.83 5.32 10.64
C ILE A 54 -3.49 3.91 11.13
N LEU A 55 -2.63 3.81 12.12
CA LEU A 55 -2.30 2.56 12.78
C LEU A 55 -3.26 2.32 13.94
N VAL A 56 -4.08 1.29 13.83
CA VAL A 56 -5.02 0.93 14.90
C VAL A 56 -4.40 -0.16 15.77
N VAL A 57 -4.29 0.12 17.07
CA VAL A 57 -3.74 -0.81 18.07
C VAL A 57 -4.77 -1.00 19.19
N SER A 58 -4.96 -2.23 19.64
CA SER A 58 -5.79 -2.50 20.81
C SER A 58 -5.08 -2.07 22.09
N ALA A 59 -5.69 -1.19 22.87
CA ALA A 59 -5.15 -0.78 24.17
C ALA A 59 -5.15 -1.92 25.19
N ALA A 60 -6.03 -2.91 25.03
CA ALA A 60 -6.11 -4.07 25.92
C ALA A 60 -5.03 -5.12 25.64
N ASP A 61 -4.60 -5.26 24.38
CA ASP A 61 -3.66 -6.29 23.95
C ASP A 61 -2.24 -5.74 23.72
N GLY A 62 -2.10 -4.42 23.54
CA GLY A 62 -0.85 -3.77 23.15
C GLY A 62 -0.41 -4.09 21.71
N PRO A 63 0.83 -3.73 21.34
CA PRO A 63 1.37 -4.01 20.01
C PRO A 63 1.65 -5.50 19.84
N MET A 64 0.95 -6.13 18.90
CA MET A 64 1.04 -7.53 18.54
C MET A 64 2.09 -7.76 17.43
N PRO A 65 2.51 -9.01 17.14
CA PRO A 65 3.43 -9.31 16.04
C PRO A 65 2.98 -8.74 14.69
N GLN A 66 1.67 -8.76 14.41
CA GLN A 66 1.12 -8.15 13.19
C GLN A 66 1.32 -6.63 13.18
N THR A 67 1.24 -5.95 14.33
CA THR A 67 1.49 -4.51 14.43
C THR A 67 2.90 -4.17 13.95
N ARG A 68 3.90 -4.96 14.37
CA ARG A 68 5.30 -4.83 13.90
C ARG A 68 5.39 -5.01 12.38
N GLU A 69 4.77 -6.02 11.83
CA GLU A 69 4.78 -6.29 10.40
C GLU A 69 4.10 -5.15 9.61
N HIS A 70 2.98 -4.61 10.11
CA HIS A 70 2.30 -3.49 9.46
C HIS A 70 3.16 -2.22 9.41
N ILE A 71 3.84 -1.88 10.50
CA ILE A 71 4.73 -0.71 10.56
C ILE A 71 5.90 -0.90 9.60
N LEU A 72 6.53 -2.08 9.62
CA LEU A 72 7.63 -2.42 8.73
C LEU A 72 7.21 -2.30 7.26
N LEU A 73 6.08 -2.89 6.89
CA LEU A 73 5.56 -2.84 5.52
C LEU A 73 5.19 -1.42 5.10
N ALA A 74 4.54 -0.65 5.97
CA ALA A 74 4.24 0.76 5.70
C ALA A 74 5.53 1.54 5.38
N ARG A 75 6.60 1.31 6.17
CA ARG A 75 7.91 1.93 5.93
C ARG A 75 8.50 1.52 4.58
N GLN A 76 8.43 0.24 4.24
CA GLN A 76 9.00 -0.31 3.00
C GLN A 76 8.30 0.20 1.75
N VAL A 77 6.96 0.30 1.77
CA VAL A 77 6.20 0.85 0.64
C VAL A 77 6.24 2.38 0.55
N GLY A 78 6.90 3.03 1.52
CA GLY A 78 7.17 4.45 1.46
C GLY A 78 6.16 5.36 2.15
N VAL A 79 5.27 4.82 3.00
CA VAL A 79 4.43 5.63 3.89
C VAL A 79 5.34 6.45 4.81
N LYS A 80 5.15 7.76 4.82
CA LYS A 80 6.01 8.69 5.58
C LYS A 80 5.41 9.11 6.92
N TYR A 81 4.09 9.12 7.01
CA TYR A 81 3.35 9.67 8.14
C TYR A 81 2.39 8.63 8.69
N ILE A 82 2.41 8.43 10.00
CA ILE A 82 1.51 7.54 10.74
C ILE A 82 0.84 8.35 11.84
N VAL A 83 -0.47 8.16 12.00
CA VAL A 83 -1.23 8.59 13.17
C VAL A 83 -1.70 7.32 13.88
N VAL A 84 -1.62 7.27 15.19
CA VAL A 84 -2.01 6.07 15.97
C VAL A 84 -3.38 6.28 16.59
N TYR A 85 -4.23 5.25 16.48
CA TYR A 85 -5.49 5.17 17.22
C TYR A 85 -5.45 3.97 18.17
N LEU A 86 -5.33 4.25 19.48
CA LEU A 86 -5.45 3.23 20.53
C LEU A 86 -6.93 2.96 20.76
N ASN A 87 -7.39 1.84 20.21
CA ASN A 87 -8.77 1.41 20.28
C ASN A 87 -9.03 0.52 21.51
N LYS A 88 -10.28 0.29 21.87
CA LYS A 88 -10.72 -0.51 23.00
C LYS A 88 -10.26 0.03 24.36
N CYS A 89 -10.08 1.34 24.50
CA CYS A 89 -9.72 1.95 25.79
C CYS A 89 -10.79 1.75 26.86
N ASP A 90 -12.01 1.43 26.47
CA ASP A 90 -13.10 1.07 27.38
C ASP A 90 -12.92 -0.29 28.08
N MET A 91 -11.97 -1.11 27.62
CA MET A 91 -11.61 -2.39 28.22
C MET A 91 -10.46 -2.29 29.22
N VAL A 92 -9.89 -1.11 29.39
CA VAL A 92 -8.72 -0.87 30.26
C VAL A 92 -9.10 0.15 31.32
N ASP A 93 -9.23 -0.31 32.55
CA ASP A 93 -9.63 0.54 33.69
C ASP A 93 -8.46 1.32 34.31
N ASP A 94 -7.23 0.85 34.08
CA ASP A 94 -6.01 1.44 34.63
C ASP A 94 -5.38 2.45 33.66
N PRO A 95 -5.34 3.75 34.00
CA PRO A 95 -4.69 4.77 33.18
C PRO A 95 -3.19 4.54 32.96
N GLU A 96 -2.49 3.95 33.95
CA GLU A 96 -1.05 3.68 33.85
C GLU A 96 -0.78 2.62 32.77
N LEU A 97 -1.67 1.65 32.61
CA LEU A 97 -1.58 0.64 31.54
C LEU A 97 -1.76 1.27 30.16
N LEU A 98 -2.68 2.24 30.01
CA LEU A 98 -2.86 2.96 28.75
C LEU A 98 -1.61 3.77 28.37
N GLU A 99 -0.94 4.38 29.36
CA GLU A 99 0.31 5.11 29.14
C GLU A 99 1.45 4.15 28.75
N LEU A 100 1.52 2.98 29.37
CA LEU A 100 2.51 1.96 29.04
C LEU A 100 2.35 1.47 27.60
N VAL A 101 1.13 1.14 27.18
CA VAL A 101 0.85 0.70 25.81
C VAL A 101 1.18 1.81 24.80
N GLU A 102 0.87 3.06 25.11
CA GLU A 102 1.26 4.19 24.25
C GLU A 102 2.78 4.27 24.11
N MET A 103 3.53 4.14 25.21
CA MET A 103 4.98 4.16 25.19
C MET A 103 5.56 3.01 24.37
N GLU A 104 5.05 1.78 24.52
CA GLU A 104 5.48 0.63 23.73
C GLU A 104 5.24 0.85 22.22
N VAL A 105 4.12 1.46 21.83
CA VAL A 105 3.83 1.78 20.42
C VAL A 105 4.78 2.85 19.90
N ARG A 106 5.10 3.89 20.69
CA ARG A 106 6.06 4.94 20.32
C ARG A 106 7.47 4.39 20.15
N ASP A 107 7.92 3.54 21.06
CA ASP A 107 9.22 2.86 20.98
C ASP A 107 9.30 2.01 19.73
N LEU A 108 8.25 1.24 19.45
CA LEU A 108 8.15 0.41 18.26
C LEU A 108 8.21 1.24 16.96
N LEU A 109 7.50 2.35 16.89
CA LEU A 109 7.53 3.24 15.72
C LEU A 109 8.94 3.84 15.52
N THR A 110 9.63 4.18 16.63
CA THR A 110 11.00 4.69 16.61
C THR A 110 11.99 3.64 16.12
N GLU A 111 11.84 2.38 16.56
CA GLU A 111 12.63 1.24 16.09
C GLU A 111 12.58 1.08 14.56
N TYR A 112 11.41 1.30 13.97
CA TYR A 112 11.22 1.22 12.51
C TYR A 112 11.47 2.54 11.77
N GLY A 113 12.05 3.54 12.45
CA GLY A 113 12.51 4.80 11.83
C GLY A 113 11.42 5.83 11.57
N PHE A 114 10.31 5.77 12.29
CA PHE A 114 9.34 6.84 12.39
C PHE A 114 9.64 7.73 13.61
N PRO A 115 9.24 9.01 13.63
CA PRO A 115 9.44 9.90 14.77
C PRO A 115 8.44 9.61 15.91
N GLY A 116 8.60 8.49 16.61
CA GLY A 116 7.64 7.96 17.57
C GLY A 116 7.18 8.97 18.63
N ASP A 117 8.10 9.83 19.12
CA ASP A 117 7.78 10.86 20.12
C ASP A 117 6.85 11.97 19.58
N GLU A 118 6.91 12.25 18.27
CA GLU A 118 6.15 13.34 17.63
C GLU A 118 4.80 12.85 17.05
N ILE A 119 4.63 11.54 16.91
CA ILE A 119 3.43 10.94 16.30
C ILE A 119 2.21 11.16 17.20
N PRO A 120 1.09 11.69 16.64
CA PRO A 120 -0.16 11.78 17.37
C PRO A 120 -0.69 10.39 17.75
N VAL A 121 -1.03 10.20 19.02
CA VAL A 121 -1.65 9.00 19.54
C VAL A 121 -2.99 9.38 20.16
N ILE A 122 -4.06 8.93 19.54
CA ILE A 122 -5.43 9.20 19.98
C ILE A 122 -5.99 7.96 20.69
N LYS A 123 -6.60 8.16 21.85
CA LYS A 123 -7.18 7.11 22.69
C LYS A 123 -8.70 7.11 22.55
N GLY A 124 -9.32 5.94 22.33
CA GLY A 124 -10.76 5.87 22.19
C GLY A 124 -11.33 4.46 22.15
N SER A 125 -12.65 4.40 21.98
CA SER A 125 -13.39 3.16 21.76
C SER A 125 -14.30 3.32 20.55
N SER A 126 -13.93 2.68 19.45
CA SER A 126 -14.76 2.67 18.24
C SER A 126 -16.12 2.03 18.47
N LEU A 127 -16.21 1.05 19.38
CA LEU A 127 -17.48 0.42 19.74
C LEU A 127 -18.45 1.41 20.38
N LYS A 128 -17.99 2.19 21.36
CA LYS A 128 -18.84 3.21 22.02
C LYS A 128 -19.32 4.26 21.02
N VAL A 129 -18.47 4.66 20.06
CA VAL A 129 -18.85 5.58 18.99
C VAL A 129 -19.92 4.96 18.09
N LEU A 130 -19.76 3.69 17.71
CA LEU A 130 -20.68 2.99 16.83
C LEU A 130 -22.05 2.76 17.47
N GLU A 131 -22.08 2.49 18.79
CA GLU A 131 -23.31 2.26 19.55
C GLU A 131 -23.99 3.55 20.02
N ALA A 132 -23.33 4.70 19.85
CA ALA A 132 -23.88 5.99 20.24
C ALA A 132 -25.12 6.33 19.44
N THR A 133 -26.16 6.79 20.13
CA THR A 133 -27.46 7.20 19.54
C THR A 133 -27.63 8.71 19.51
N SER A 134 -26.64 9.47 19.97
CA SER A 134 -26.67 10.94 20.00
C SER A 134 -26.69 11.49 18.57
N ALA A 135 -27.60 12.42 18.29
CA ALA A 135 -27.65 13.16 17.04
C ALA A 135 -26.78 14.44 17.08
N ASP A 136 -26.23 14.80 18.25
CA ASP A 136 -25.35 15.96 18.39
C ASP A 136 -23.93 15.56 17.97
N PRO A 137 -23.38 16.16 16.91
CA PRO A 137 -22.01 15.86 16.49
C PRO A 137 -20.95 16.34 17.50
N ASN A 138 -21.32 17.16 18.50
CA ASN A 138 -20.44 17.62 19.57
C ASN A 138 -20.55 16.79 20.86
N ASP A 139 -21.31 15.72 20.83
CA ASP A 139 -21.37 14.80 21.96
C ASP A 139 -19.95 14.26 22.28
N PRO A 140 -19.55 14.25 23.56
CA PRO A 140 -18.24 13.75 23.98
C PRO A 140 -17.91 12.33 23.50
N VAL A 141 -18.90 11.51 23.21
CA VAL A 141 -18.69 10.16 22.68
C VAL A 141 -17.97 10.18 21.33
N TYR A 142 -18.11 11.24 20.53
CA TYR A 142 -17.47 11.41 19.22
C TYR A 142 -16.11 12.13 19.29
N ALA A 143 -15.71 12.62 20.47
CA ALA A 143 -14.47 13.36 20.63
C ALA A 143 -13.23 12.61 20.10
N PRO A 144 -13.02 11.31 20.36
CA PRO A 144 -11.85 10.59 19.85
C PRO A 144 -11.78 10.53 18.32
N ILE A 145 -12.92 10.48 17.64
CA ILE A 145 -12.95 10.47 16.16
C ILE A 145 -12.63 11.86 15.60
N LYS A 146 -13.14 12.93 16.26
CA LYS A 146 -12.78 14.30 15.87
C LYS A 146 -11.28 14.56 16.07
N GLU A 147 -10.72 14.17 17.22
CA GLU A 147 -9.28 14.27 17.51
C GLU A 147 -8.45 13.49 16.49
N LEU A 148 -8.90 12.29 16.10
CA LEU A 148 -8.24 11.51 15.06
C LEU A 148 -8.23 12.26 13.72
N MET A 149 -9.36 12.82 13.32
CA MET A 149 -9.46 13.55 12.04
C MET A 149 -8.65 14.83 12.06
N ASP A 150 -8.66 15.56 13.19
CA ASP A 150 -7.84 16.76 13.39
C ASP A 150 -6.33 16.43 13.33
N ALA A 151 -5.93 15.29 13.94
CA ALA A 151 -4.55 14.81 13.88
C ALA A 151 -4.15 14.44 12.45
N VAL A 152 -5.01 13.75 11.70
CA VAL A 152 -4.78 13.42 10.29
C VAL A 152 -4.65 14.69 9.44
N ASP A 153 -5.54 15.68 9.63
CA ASP A 153 -5.52 16.96 8.90
C ASP A 153 -4.25 17.76 9.16
N THR A 154 -3.75 17.75 10.38
CA THR A 154 -2.65 18.62 10.81
C THR A 154 -1.28 17.97 10.71
N TYR A 155 -1.18 16.69 11.03
CA TYR A 155 0.10 15.97 11.07
C TYR A 155 0.52 15.41 9.70
N ILE A 156 -0.43 14.91 8.90
CA ILE A 156 -0.14 14.39 7.56
C ILE A 156 -0.21 15.57 6.57
N PRO A 157 0.92 15.99 5.96
CA PRO A 157 0.90 17.10 5.00
C PRO A 157 0.13 16.71 3.73
N THR A 158 -0.42 17.70 3.04
CA THR A 158 -0.98 17.47 1.71
C THR A 158 0.13 17.00 0.78
N PRO A 159 0.01 15.81 0.15
CA PRO A 159 1.06 15.28 -0.70
C PRO A 159 1.28 16.17 -1.93
N SER A 160 2.54 16.29 -2.34
CA SER A 160 2.85 16.87 -3.65
C SER A 160 2.42 15.88 -4.73
N ARG A 161 1.63 16.36 -5.69
CA ARG A 161 1.13 15.55 -6.79
C ARG A 161 1.99 15.79 -8.04
N PRO A 162 2.69 14.77 -8.56
CA PRO A 162 3.53 14.90 -9.77
C PRO A 162 2.65 14.92 -11.04
N VAL A 163 1.85 15.98 -11.21
CA VAL A 163 0.89 16.11 -12.31
C VAL A 163 1.56 16.42 -13.66
N ASP A 164 2.77 16.99 -13.64
CA ASP A 164 3.53 17.37 -14.84
C ASP A 164 4.29 16.19 -15.45
N GLU A 165 4.33 15.05 -14.75
CA GLU A 165 4.97 13.84 -15.24
C GLU A 165 4.03 13.06 -16.20
N PRO A 166 4.57 12.15 -17.03
CA PRO A 166 3.75 11.28 -17.85
C PRO A 166 2.81 10.41 -17.00
N PHE A 167 1.54 10.29 -17.42
CA PHE A 167 0.53 9.49 -16.73
C PHE A 167 1.00 8.05 -16.46
N LEU A 168 0.77 7.59 -15.24
CA LEU A 168 0.95 6.21 -14.82
C LEU A 168 -0.03 5.86 -13.70
N MET A 169 -0.74 4.74 -13.85
CA MET A 169 -1.66 4.19 -12.86
C MET A 169 -1.45 2.67 -12.75
N PRO A 170 -0.99 2.15 -11.60
CA PRO A 170 -0.99 0.72 -11.33
C PRO A 170 -2.41 0.17 -11.28
N VAL A 171 -2.64 -0.98 -11.92
CA VAL A 171 -3.94 -1.66 -11.92
C VAL A 171 -4.08 -2.49 -10.65
N GLU A 172 -5.13 -2.22 -9.88
CA GLU A 172 -5.46 -2.93 -8.64
C GLU A 172 -6.49 -4.00 -8.83
N ASP A 173 -7.56 -3.65 -9.54
CA ASP A 173 -8.65 -4.56 -9.84
C ASP A 173 -9.20 -4.30 -11.23
N VAL A 174 -9.85 -5.32 -11.79
CA VAL A 174 -10.45 -5.28 -13.12
C VAL A 174 -11.82 -5.93 -13.08
N PHE A 175 -12.82 -5.22 -13.54
CA PHE A 175 -14.17 -5.74 -13.64
C PHE A 175 -14.86 -5.28 -14.94
N THR A 176 -15.94 -5.93 -15.27
CA THR A 176 -16.74 -5.60 -16.45
C THR A 176 -18.06 -5.01 -16.04
N ILE A 177 -18.42 -3.87 -16.62
CA ILE A 177 -19.75 -3.28 -16.48
C ILE A 177 -20.55 -3.64 -17.71
N THR A 178 -21.68 -4.32 -17.52
CA THR A 178 -22.58 -4.72 -18.60
C THR A 178 -23.01 -3.49 -19.43
N GLY A 179 -22.77 -3.53 -20.73
CA GLY A 179 -23.10 -2.44 -21.66
C GLY A 179 -22.10 -1.27 -21.69
N ARG A 180 -21.07 -1.24 -20.80
CA ARG A 180 -20.07 -0.17 -20.77
C ARG A 180 -18.64 -0.66 -21.08
N GLY A 181 -18.32 -1.90 -20.75
CA GLY A 181 -17.01 -2.50 -21.05
C GLY A 181 -16.16 -2.81 -19.81
N THR A 182 -14.87 -2.96 -20.02
CA THR A 182 -13.90 -3.28 -18.98
C THR A 182 -13.42 -2.01 -18.26
N VAL A 183 -13.41 -2.08 -16.95
CA VAL A 183 -12.91 -1.02 -16.05
C VAL A 183 -11.69 -1.54 -15.32
N ALA A 184 -10.61 -0.79 -15.35
CA ALA A 184 -9.44 -0.97 -14.51
C ALA A 184 -9.46 0.08 -13.40
N THR A 185 -9.29 -0.34 -12.15
CA THR A 185 -9.19 0.58 -11.01
C THR A 185 -7.77 0.68 -10.51
N GLY A 186 -7.45 1.82 -9.94
CA GLY A 186 -6.18 2.09 -9.30
C GLY A 186 -6.03 3.54 -8.88
N ARG A 187 -4.94 3.82 -8.17
CA ARG A 187 -4.52 5.19 -7.87
C ARG A 187 -3.61 5.70 -8.99
N VAL A 188 -3.86 6.92 -9.45
CA VAL A 188 -2.94 7.60 -10.36
C VAL A 188 -1.65 7.91 -9.60
N GLU A 189 -0.54 7.27 -9.99
CA GLU A 189 0.78 7.45 -9.36
C GLU A 189 1.39 8.79 -9.77
N ARG A 190 1.24 9.16 -11.04
CA ARG A 190 1.74 10.42 -11.61
C ARG A 190 0.97 10.83 -12.86
N GLY A 191 1.09 12.10 -13.21
CA GLY A 191 0.52 12.68 -14.42
C GLY A 191 -0.98 12.92 -14.35
N VAL A 192 -1.56 13.13 -15.51
CA VAL A 192 -2.98 13.39 -15.74
C VAL A 192 -3.48 12.48 -16.85
N VAL A 193 -4.69 11.95 -16.71
CA VAL A 193 -5.40 11.20 -17.74
C VAL A 193 -6.75 11.83 -18.03
N LYS A 194 -7.12 11.91 -19.31
CA LYS A 194 -8.38 12.47 -19.78
C LYS A 194 -9.18 11.44 -20.57
N VAL A 195 -10.48 11.63 -20.59
CA VAL A 195 -11.33 10.89 -21.51
C VAL A 195 -10.89 11.20 -22.95
N GLY A 196 -10.64 10.15 -23.74
CA GLY A 196 -10.12 10.24 -25.11
C GLY A 196 -8.61 9.99 -25.23
N ASP A 197 -7.86 9.99 -24.14
CA ASP A 197 -6.43 9.71 -24.19
C ASP A 197 -6.13 8.27 -24.60
N GLU A 198 -5.07 8.10 -25.40
CA GLU A 198 -4.47 6.80 -25.66
C GLU A 198 -3.56 6.42 -24.49
N VAL A 199 -3.69 5.20 -24.00
CA VAL A 199 -2.87 4.63 -22.93
C VAL A 199 -2.33 3.27 -23.33
N GLU A 200 -1.22 2.85 -22.72
CA GLU A 200 -0.65 1.51 -22.85
C GLU A 200 -0.87 0.69 -21.59
N MET A 201 -1.24 -0.57 -21.76
CA MET A 201 -1.23 -1.59 -20.73
C MET A 201 0.13 -2.27 -20.74
N VAL A 202 0.93 -2.08 -19.67
CA VAL A 202 2.33 -2.51 -19.60
C VAL A 202 2.55 -3.47 -18.42
N GLY A 203 3.34 -4.52 -18.63
CA GLY A 203 3.68 -5.52 -17.63
C GLY A 203 2.91 -6.83 -17.78
N LEU A 204 3.40 -7.87 -17.13
CA LEU A 204 2.94 -9.26 -17.15
C LEU A 204 2.97 -9.93 -18.54
N LYS A 205 3.06 -9.15 -19.61
CA LYS A 205 3.22 -9.57 -20.98
C LYS A 205 4.47 -8.92 -21.58
N PRO A 206 5.17 -9.62 -22.50
CA PRO A 206 6.39 -9.08 -23.13
C PRO A 206 6.15 -7.81 -23.95
N GLN A 207 4.92 -7.64 -24.46
CA GLN A 207 4.56 -6.50 -25.29
C GLN A 207 3.43 -5.70 -24.64
N ALA A 208 3.59 -4.40 -24.63
CA ALA A 208 2.53 -3.47 -24.24
C ALA A 208 1.43 -3.45 -25.31
N SER A 209 0.20 -3.24 -24.89
CA SER A 209 -0.95 -3.08 -25.77
C SER A 209 -1.63 -1.72 -25.54
N LYS A 210 -2.05 -1.08 -26.62
CA LYS A 210 -2.67 0.23 -26.61
C LYS A 210 -4.18 0.15 -26.54
N THR A 211 -4.77 1.11 -25.87
CA THR A 211 -6.21 1.33 -25.83
C THR A 211 -6.53 2.82 -25.63
N VAL A 212 -7.81 3.16 -25.63
CA VAL A 212 -8.29 4.52 -25.41
C VAL A 212 -9.19 4.57 -24.19
N VAL A 213 -8.99 5.57 -23.37
CA VAL A 213 -9.83 5.86 -22.22
C VAL A 213 -11.18 6.40 -22.69
N THR A 214 -12.27 5.70 -22.41
CA THR A 214 -13.63 6.10 -22.79
C THR A 214 -14.42 6.70 -21.65
N GLY A 215 -13.93 6.61 -20.42
CA GLY A 215 -14.52 7.21 -19.23
C GLY A 215 -13.58 7.14 -18.06
N VAL A 216 -13.70 8.11 -17.17
CA VAL A 216 -13.02 8.17 -15.88
C VAL A 216 -14.08 8.33 -14.82
N GLU A 217 -14.01 7.54 -13.76
CA GLU A 217 -14.98 7.55 -12.68
C GLU A 217 -14.24 7.53 -11.32
N MET A 218 -14.67 8.37 -10.40
CA MET A 218 -14.19 8.39 -9.03
C MET A 218 -15.39 8.41 -8.08
N PHE A 219 -15.50 7.41 -7.20
CA PHE A 219 -16.60 7.27 -6.24
C PHE A 219 -17.99 7.45 -6.89
N ARG A 220 -18.23 6.77 -8.02
CA ARG A 220 -19.47 6.84 -8.83
C ARG A 220 -19.76 8.20 -9.46
N LYS A 221 -18.81 9.12 -9.47
CA LYS A 221 -18.89 10.40 -10.18
C LYS A 221 -18.07 10.30 -11.47
N LEU A 222 -18.68 10.67 -12.59
CA LEU A 222 -17.98 10.74 -13.88
C LEU A 222 -17.12 12.01 -13.90
N LEU A 223 -15.90 11.87 -14.38
CA LEU A 223 -14.92 12.94 -14.50
C LEU A 223 -14.46 13.08 -15.97
N ASP A 224 -14.11 14.29 -16.38
CA ASP A 224 -13.46 14.54 -17.68
C ASP A 224 -11.97 14.15 -17.64
N GLN A 225 -11.35 14.28 -16.48
CA GLN A 225 -9.94 13.95 -16.24
C GLN A 225 -9.72 13.54 -14.78
N ALA A 226 -8.59 12.87 -14.54
CA ALA A 226 -8.06 12.59 -13.21
C ALA A 226 -6.55 12.84 -13.18
N GLU A 227 -6.01 13.09 -12.00
CA GLU A 227 -4.62 13.47 -11.79
C GLU A 227 -3.94 12.64 -10.70
N ALA A 228 -2.63 12.79 -10.60
CA ALA A 228 -1.81 12.12 -9.59
C ALA A 228 -2.44 12.24 -8.19
N GLY A 229 -2.58 11.11 -7.51
CA GLY A 229 -3.22 10.98 -6.20
C GLY A 229 -4.67 10.53 -6.23
N ASP A 230 -5.38 10.64 -7.35
CA ASP A 230 -6.78 10.23 -7.45
C ASP A 230 -6.91 8.70 -7.54
N ASN A 231 -7.89 8.15 -6.81
CA ASN A 231 -8.29 6.74 -6.94
C ASN A 231 -9.46 6.65 -7.92
N ILE A 232 -9.24 6.03 -9.05
CA ILE A 232 -10.18 6.05 -10.17
C ILE A 232 -10.47 4.67 -10.76
N GLY A 233 -11.60 4.58 -11.45
CA GLY A 233 -11.91 3.56 -12.43
C GLY A 233 -11.80 4.14 -13.83
N VAL A 234 -11.03 3.48 -14.70
CA VAL A 234 -10.83 3.86 -16.08
C VAL A 234 -11.52 2.87 -17.00
N LEU A 235 -12.47 3.34 -17.82
CA LEU A 235 -13.10 2.54 -18.85
C LEU A 235 -12.20 2.49 -20.08
N LEU A 236 -11.98 1.27 -20.58
CA LEU A 236 -11.06 1.00 -21.68
C LEU A 236 -11.80 0.50 -22.93
N ARG A 237 -11.46 1.06 -24.09
CA ARG A 237 -12.09 0.72 -25.36
C ARG A 237 -11.58 -0.63 -25.88
N GLY A 238 -12.51 -1.55 -26.16
CA GLY A 238 -12.17 -2.81 -26.88
C GLY A 238 -11.22 -3.73 -26.10
N VAL A 239 -11.17 -3.61 -24.77
CA VAL A 239 -10.38 -4.45 -23.89
C VAL A 239 -11.31 -5.43 -23.18
N ASP A 240 -11.04 -6.71 -23.31
CA ASP A 240 -11.72 -7.73 -22.53
C ASP A 240 -11.05 -7.87 -21.16
N ARG A 241 -11.81 -8.33 -20.13
CA ARG A 241 -11.27 -8.54 -18.78
C ARG A 241 -10.04 -9.46 -18.76
N LYS A 242 -9.92 -10.40 -19.68
CA LYS A 242 -8.76 -11.32 -19.81
C LYS A 242 -7.50 -10.64 -20.39
N ASP A 243 -7.63 -9.45 -20.97
CA ASP A 243 -6.52 -8.76 -21.65
C ASP A 243 -5.77 -7.83 -20.69
N ILE A 244 -6.40 -7.46 -19.59
CA ILE A 244 -5.82 -6.63 -18.53
C ILE A 244 -6.03 -7.30 -17.17
N GLU A 245 -5.04 -7.20 -16.30
CA GLU A 245 -5.07 -7.82 -14.99
C GLU A 245 -4.32 -6.98 -13.93
N ARG A 246 -4.61 -7.24 -12.67
CA ARG A 246 -3.90 -6.65 -11.54
C ARG A 246 -2.39 -6.87 -11.68
N GLY A 247 -1.62 -5.81 -11.44
CA GLY A 247 -0.17 -5.85 -11.54
C GLY A 247 0.41 -5.26 -12.81
N GLN A 248 -0.43 -5.08 -13.85
CA GLN A 248 -0.08 -4.23 -14.96
C GLN A 248 -0.18 -2.75 -14.57
N VAL A 249 0.35 -1.86 -15.41
CA VAL A 249 0.11 -0.42 -15.30
C VAL A 249 -0.56 0.10 -16.55
N LEU A 250 -1.42 1.11 -16.38
CA LEU A 250 -1.83 1.98 -17.47
C LEU A 250 -0.89 3.18 -17.49
N ALA A 251 -0.31 3.47 -18.63
CA ALA A 251 0.67 4.54 -18.76
C ALA A 251 0.49 5.33 -20.06
N LYS A 252 1.04 6.54 -20.10
CA LYS A 252 1.18 7.29 -21.35
C LYS A 252 2.04 6.47 -22.32
N PRO A 253 1.65 6.32 -23.60
CA PRO A 253 2.38 5.48 -24.55
C PRO A 253 3.87 5.79 -24.61
N GLY A 254 4.71 4.74 -24.55
CA GLY A 254 6.15 4.81 -24.69
C GLY A 254 6.91 5.40 -23.48
N THR A 255 6.27 5.58 -22.32
CA THR A 255 6.92 6.19 -21.16
C THR A 255 7.44 5.19 -20.12
N ILE A 256 6.97 3.96 -20.16
CA ILE A 256 7.46 2.84 -19.34
C ILE A 256 7.41 1.55 -20.15
N HIS A 257 8.32 0.62 -19.86
CA HIS A 257 8.44 -0.64 -20.57
C HIS A 257 8.43 -1.84 -19.64
N PRO A 258 8.03 -3.04 -20.12
CA PRO A 258 8.15 -4.25 -19.34
C PRO A 258 9.60 -4.73 -19.34
N HIS A 259 10.10 -5.13 -18.17
CA HIS A 259 11.47 -5.60 -17.98
C HIS A 259 11.50 -6.86 -17.12
N THR A 260 12.51 -7.69 -17.33
CA THR A 260 12.73 -8.92 -16.54
C THR A 260 14.02 -8.85 -15.72
N LYS A 261 15.03 -8.10 -16.15
CA LYS A 261 16.35 -8.11 -15.52
C LYS A 261 16.81 -6.70 -15.13
N PHE A 262 17.23 -6.55 -13.89
CA PHE A 262 17.68 -5.27 -13.36
C PHE A 262 18.67 -5.45 -12.20
N LYS A 263 19.43 -4.40 -11.90
CA LYS A 263 20.20 -4.28 -10.66
C LYS A 263 19.43 -3.52 -9.60
N ALA A 264 19.65 -3.88 -8.36
CA ALA A 264 19.03 -3.23 -7.22
C ALA A 264 19.99 -3.13 -6.03
N GLU A 265 19.80 -2.06 -5.25
CA GLU A 265 20.36 -1.96 -3.90
C GLU A 265 19.33 -2.53 -2.94
N VAL A 266 19.73 -3.53 -2.15
CA VAL A 266 18.82 -4.31 -1.29
C VAL A 266 19.33 -4.32 0.15
N TYR A 267 18.42 -4.04 1.08
CA TYR A 267 18.62 -4.31 2.50
C TYR A 267 17.92 -5.61 2.87
N VAL A 268 18.64 -6.52 3.51
CA VAL A 268 18.13 -7.80 3.99
C VAL A 268 17.79 -7.67 5.46
N LEU A 269 16.50 -7.86 5.79
CA LEU A 269 16.01 -7.71 7.16
C LEU A 269 16.67 -8.70 8.12
N THR A 270 16.99 -8.22 9.31
CA THR A 270 17.47 -9.06 10.42
C THR A 270 16.35 -9.93 10.99
N LYS A 271 16.72 -10.90 11.83
CA LYS A 271 15.76 -11.75 12.55
C LYS A 271 14.88 -10.90 13.49
N GLU A 272 15.46 -9.93 14.15
CA GLU A 272 14.80 -9.00 15.07
C GLU A 272 13.74 -8.14 14.35
N GLU A 273 14.01 -7.79 13.10
CA GLU A 273 13.07 -7.09 12.20
C GLU A 273 12.02 -8.02 11.56
N GLY A 274 11.94 -9.28 11.98
CA GLY A 274 11.01 -10.26 11.42
C GLY A 274 11.49 -10.93 10.14
N GLY A 275 12.71 -10.65 9.70
CA GLY A 275 13.33 -11.21 8.51
C GLY A 275 13.87 -12.63 8.67
N ARG A 276 14.87 -12.94 7.87
CA ARG A 276 15.55 -14.25 7.90
C ARG A 276 16.50 -14.35 9.10
N HIS A 277 16.74 -15.57 9.56
CA HIS A 277 17.79 -15.90 10.54
C HIS A 277 18.95 -16.68 9.92
N THR A 278 18.87 -17.01 8.62
CA THR A 278 19.90 -17.73 7.87
C THR A 278 20.30 -16.94 6.64
N PRO A 279 21.56 -17.06 6.19
CA PRO A 279 21.99 -16.45 4.94
C PRO A 279 21.25 -17.07 3.75
N PHE A 280 21.29 -16.37 2.61
CA PHE A 280 20.96 -16.95 1.33
C PHE A 280 22.15 -16.86 0.37
N PHE A 281 22.09 -17.67 -0.67
CA PHE A 281 23.16 -17.87 -1.63
C PHE A 281 22.74 -17.45 -3.03
N ASN A 282 23.69 -17.39 -3.94
CA ASN A 282 23.42 -17.17 -5.36
C ASN A 282 22.36 -18.14 -5.89
N GLY A 283 21.42 -17.65 -6.70
CA GLY A 283 20.31 -18.43 -7.19
C GLY A 283 19.09 -18.50 -6.25
N TYR A 284 19.08 -17.74 -5.14
CA TYR A 284 17.92 -17.62 -4.27
C TYR A 284 16.70 -17.11 -5.03
N ARG A 285 15.51 -17.69 -4.78
CA ARG A 285 14.28 -17.47 -5.56
C ARG A 285 13.10 -17.03 -4.69
N PRO A 286 13.10 -15.81 -4.16
CA PRO A 286 11.97 -15.26 -3.42
C PRO A 286 10.91 -14.66 -4.33
N GLN A 287 9.86 -14.08 -3.73
CA GLN A 287 8.87 -13.25 -4.40
C GLN A 287 9.26 -11.77 -4.26
N PHE A 288 9.14 -11.05 -5.35
CA PHE A 288 9.38 -9.61 -5.44
C PHE A 288 8.05 -8.89 -5.61
N TYR A 289 7.76 -7.97 -4.72
CA TYR A 289 6.52 -7.19 -4.70
C TYR A 289 6.77 -5.80 -5.26
N PHE A 290 6.15 -5.50 -6.39
CA PHE A 290 6.20 -4.20 -7.05
C PHE A 290 4.80 -3.65 -7.19
N ARG A 291 4.56 -2.41 -6.76
CA ARG A 291 3.23 -1.78 -6.87
C ARG A 291 2.12 -2.75 -6.43
N THR A 292 1.30 -3.21 -7.37
CA THR A 292 0.12 -4.06 -7.11
C THR A 292 0.33 -5.55 -7.42
N THR A 293 1.55 -5.97 -7.73
CA THR A 293 1.85 -7.37 -8.10
C THR A 293 3.03 -7.96 -7.34
N ASP A 294 3.10 -9.28 -7.35
CA ASP A 294 4.26 -10.06 -6.93
C ASP A 294 4.70 -11.00 -8.05
N VAL A 295 6.00 -11.14 -8.21
CA VAL A 295 6.63 -11.99 -9.21
C VAL A 295 7.80 -12.74 -8.58
N THR A 296 7.92 -14.02 -8.87
CA THR A 296 9.12 -14.79 -8.50
C THR A 296 10.31 -14.33 -9.35
N GLY A 297 11.46 -14.16 -8.72
CA GLY A 297 12.71 -13.84 -9.40
C GLY A 297 13.88 -14.60 -8.84
N VAL A 298 14.95 -14.63 -9.57
CA VAL A 298 16.23 -15.23 -9.19
C VAL A 298 17.21 -14.14 -8.86
N ILE A 299 17.90 -14.27 -7.74
CA ILE A 299 18.97 -13.36 -7.34
C ILE A 299 20.31 -13.89 -7.87
N GLU A 300 21.02 -13.04 -8.58
CA GLU A 300 22.40 -13.24 -9.01
C GLU A 300 23.31 -12.30 -8.19
N LEU A 301 24.20 -12.87 -7.39
CA LEU A 301 25.17 -12.15 -6.59
C LEU A 301 26.40 -11.76 -7.43
N ALA A 302 27.03 -10.66 -7.07
CA ALA A 302 28.26 -10.23 -7.72
C ALA A 302 29.39 -11.27 -7.55
N ALA A 303 30.30 -11.35 -8.52
CA ALA A 303 31.47 -12.25 -8.46
C ALA A 303 32.27 -12.01 -7.17
N GLY A 304 32.55 -13.09 -6.44
CA GLY A 304 33.23 -13.04 -5.15
C GLY A 304 32.32 -12.92 -3.92
N THR A 305 31.02 -12.75 -4.10
CA THR A 305 30.03 -12.81 -3.01
C THR A 305 29.45 -14.21 -2.94
N GLU A 306 29.79 -14.96 -1.90
CA GLU A 306 29.30 -16.34 -1.73
C GLU A 306 27.91 -16.40 -1.10
N MET A 307 27.64 -15.50 -0.15
CA MET A 307 26.38 -15.46 0.60
C MET A 307 26.03 -14.04 1.02
N VAL A 308 24.77 -13.84 1.40
CA VAL A 308 24.23 -12.61 1.95
C VAL A 308 23.62 -12.90 3.32
N MET A 309 24.02 -12.12 4.32
CA MET A 309 23.56 -12.27 5.71
C MET A 309 22.36 -11.36 5.98
N PRO A 310 21.47 -11.74 6.92
CA PRO A 310 20.52 -10.80 7.49
C PRO A 310 21.23 -9.55 8.06
N GLY A 311 20.73 -8.36 7.73
CA GLY A 311 21.33 -7.07 8.08
C GLY A 311 22.24 -6.48 6.99
N ASP A 312 22.56 -7.21 5.93
CA ASP A 312 23.41 -6.71 4.86
C ASP A 312 22.68 -5.71 3.96
N ASN A 313 23.44 -4.68 3.54
CA ASN A 313 23.12 -3.83 2.40
C ASN A 313 23.97 -4.26 1.21
N ILE A 314 23.34 -4.67 0.12
CA ILE A 314 24.06 -5.26 -1.01
C ILE A 314 23.43 -4.89 -2.36
N SER A 315 24.30 -4.66 -3.34
CA SER A 315 23.89 -4.57 -4.74
C SER A 315 23.80 -5.97 -5.35
N MET A 316 22.70 -6.27 -6.01
CA MET A 316 22.49 -7.56 -6.66
C MET A 316 21.76 -7.42 -7.99
N THR A 317 21.91 -8.42 -8.85
CA THR A 317 21.13 -8.55 -10.07
C THR A 317 19.92 -9.45 -9.81
N ILE A 318 18.76 -9.05 -10.30
CA ILE A 318 17.50 -9.79 -10.14
C ILE A 318 16.94 -10.07 -11.53
N GLU A 319 16.57 -11.33 -11.77
CA GLU A 319 15.91 -11.77 -12.99
C GLU A 319 14.55 -12.35 -12.65
N LEU A 320 13.49 -11.68 -13.11
CA LEU A 320 12.10 -12.05 -12.87
C LEU A 320 11.64 -13.09 -13.89
N ILE A 321 10.76 -14.01 -13.46
CA ILE A 321 10.16 -15.01 -14.37
C ILE A 321 9.09 -14.43 -15.30
N THR A 322 8.59 -13.22 -14.98
CA THR A 322 7.54 -12.54 -15.73
C THR A 322 7.93 -11.07 -15.86
N PRO A 323 7.82 -10.46 -17.06
CA PRO A 323 8.13 -9.05 -17.24
C PRO A 323 7.12 -8.17 -16.51
N ILE A 324 7.60 -7.14 -15.84
CA ILE A 324 6.76 -6.14 -15.20
C ILE A 324 7.20 -4.73 -15.59
N ALA A 325 6.31 -3.76 -15.41
CA ALA A 325 6.60 -2.36 -15.65
C ALA A 325 7.54 -1.84 -14.55
N ILE A 326 8.84 -1.76 -14.86
CA ILE A 326 9.91 -1.33 -13.95
C ILE A 326 10.57 -0.08 -14.51
N GLU A 327 11.01 0.78 -13.60
CA GLU A 327 11.85 1.94 -13.90
C GLU A 327 12.89 2.13 -12.80
N LYS A 328 13.96 2.84 -13.11
CA LYS A 328 14.99 3.19 -12.13
C LYS A 328 14.35 4.00 -10.99
N GLY A 329 14.71 3.66 -9.75
CA GLY A 329 14.18 4.29 -8.55
C GLY A 329 12.93 3.60 -7.99
N LEU A 330 12.35 2.63 -8.71
CA LEU A 330 11.20 1.89 -8.20
C LEU A 330 11.60 1.04 -6.98
N ARG A 331 10.83 1.16 -5.90
CA ARG A 331 11.01 0.36 -4.69
C ARG A 331 10.24 -0.95 -4.77
N PHE A 332 10.76 -1.95 -4.07
CA PHE A 332 10.12 -3.26 -3.96
C PHE A 332 10.41 -3.92 -2.62
N ALA A 333 9.55 -4.86 -2.25
CA ALA A 333 9.78 -5.74 -1.11
C ALA A 333 10.14 -7.15 -1.59
N ILE A 334 10.94 -7.87 -0.80
CA ILE A 334 11.30 -9.27 -1.02
C ILE A 334 10.61 -10.10 0.05
N ARG A 335 9.88 -11.14 -0.36
CA ARG A 335 9.14 -12.00 0.57
C ARG A 335 9.43 -13.48 0.34
N GLU A 336 9.42 -14.24 1.43
CA GLU A 336 9.55 -15.68 1.47
C GLU A 336 8.63 -16.26 2.53
N GLY A 337 7.84 -17.29 2.18
CA GLY A 337 7.01 -18.00 3.14
C GLY A 337 6.05 -17.11 3.96
N GLY A 338 5.50 -16.05 3.34
CA GLY A 338 4.60 -15.12 4.00
C GLY A 338 5.29 -14.01 4.82
N ARG A 339 6.63 -13.97 4.87
CA ARG A 339 7.41 -12.97 5.60
C ARG A 339 8.14 -12.04 4.65
N THR A 340 8.25 -10.77 5.02
CA THR A 340 9.16 -9.84 4.35
C THR A 340 10.58 -10.13 4.83
N VAL A 341 11.49 -10.36 3.88
CA VAL A 341 12.88 -10.71 4.18
C VAL A 341 13.87 -9.66 3.69
N GLY A 342 13.39 -8.67 2.93
CA GLY A 342 14.22 -7.57 2.46
C GLY A 342 13.40 -6.53 1.72
N SER A 343 14.04 -5.41 1.45
CA SER A 343 13.51 -4.36 0.59
C SER A 343 14.62 -3.79 -0.29
N GLY A 344 14.26 -3.28 -1.45
CA GLY A 344 15.24 -2.75 -2.38
C GLY A 344 14.69 -1.63 -3.24
N ILE A 345 15.62 -1.01 -3.96
CA ILE A 345 15.37 0.01 -4.97
C ILE A 345 16.07 -0.38 -6.27
N VAL A 346 15.38 -0.25 -7.38
CA VAL A 346 15.95 -0.51 -8.72
C VAL A 346 16.99 0.57 -9.04
N SER A 347 18.23 0.16 -9.24
CA SER A 347 19.35 1.06 -9.54
C SER A 347 19.62 1.18 -11.05
N GLU A 348 19.44 0.08 -11.80
CA GLU A 348 19.72 0.01 -13.23
C GLU A 348 18.84 -1.06 -13.90
N ILE A 349 18.27 -0.76 -15.07
CA ILE A 349 17.57 -1.73 -15.92
C ILE A 349 18.57 -2.38 -16.86
N LEU A 350 18.54 -3.72 -16.97
CA LEU A 350 19.44 -4.48 -17.82
C LEU A 350 18.74 -5.09 -19.05
N GLU A 351 17.48 -5.59 -18.86
CA GLU A 351 16.70 -6.21 -19.95
C GLU A 351 15.21 -6.08 -19.69
#